data_93f77ab8b687cb61cd9f66fa001b14e7
#
_entry.id   93f77ab8b687cb61cd9f66fa001b14e7
#
_cell.length_a   1.000
_cell.length_b   1.000
_cell.length_c   1.000
_cell.angle_alpha   90.00
_cell.angle_beta   90.00
_cell.angle_gamma   90.00
#
_symmetry.space_group_name_H-M   'P 1'
#
loop_
_entity.id
_entity.type
_entity.pdbx_description
1 polymer ?
#
loop_
_entity_poly.entity_id
_entity_poly.type
_entity_poly.pdbx_seq_one_letter_code
_entity_poly.pdbx_strand_id
1 'polypeptide(L)'
;MEFDKNQEKFKNEISKKIWIAATLTVPIDKSTVYIKDNTLKESCIEFYNFKYALYSDMYENPDVYGLTSFLQINDYNSLLICLLRSGSIDNDQLIVDVRKFNEINRNRVWRPRIEEMLKSLERQGVICAENDGVILISSKLYPKMFYSAKELARAIERYKNNGGQQEKYFQYCEFRAMENKFKRNLDTLIETLSDERLIPAKAIQKFAAENNIKPVTRIYYNDLLCNYKSRKIMLLTTHENMLNATIYCGEKGYESLCGEVDNRDNSGELKKYLFKNLSRCTSCNGAKKNRCGHYYDVGGEKIMLCPLSVTVKNCKNSDIPHIIQFLDIAMDSINSIIF
;
A
#
# COMPACT_ATOMS: atom_id res chain seq x y z
N MET A 1 -6.48 -18.50 26.73
CA MET A 1 -7.79 -18.59 26.00
C MET A 1 -8.16 -17.33 25.21
N GLU A 2 -7.87 -16.12 25.72
CA GLU A 2 -8.16 -14.87 24.99
C GLU A 2 -7.15 -14.60 23.86
N PHE A 3 -5.90 -14.98 24.06
CA PHE A 3 -4.82 -14.87 23.06
C PHE A 3 -5.07 -15.73 21.82
N ASP A 4 -5.47 -17.01 21.98
CA ASP A 4 -5.77 -17.90 20.86
C ASP A 4 -6.89 -17.37 19.94
N LYS A 5 -7.91 -16.74 20.52
CA LYS A 5 -9.02 -16.14 19.76
C LYS A 5 -8.59 -14.95 18.93
N ASN A 6 -7.62 -14.16 19.41
CA ASN A 6 -7.10 -13.01 18.67
C ASN A 6 -6.19 -13.45 17.50
N GLN A 7 -5.38 -14.49 17.69
CA GLN A 7 -4.58 -15.09 16.62
C GLN A 7 -5.45 -15.68 15.52
N GLU A 8 -6.45 -16.46 15.90
CA GLU A 8 -7.37 -17.08 14.96
C GLU A 8 -8.17 -16.01 14.19
N LYS A 9 -8.61 -14.95 14.87
CA LYS A 9 -9.26 -13.79 14.24
C LYS A 9 -8.35 -13.09 13.26
N PHE A 10 -7.10 -12.82 13.64
CA PHE A 10 -6.12 -12.16 12.79
C PHE A 10 -5.81 -12.97 11.51
N LYS A 11 -5.61 -14.28 11.64
CA LYS A 11 -5.36 -15.20 10.51
C LYS A 11 -6.58 -15.43 9.63
N ASN A 12 -7.77 -15.37 10.19
CA ASN A 12 -9.03 -15.48 9.44
C ASN A 12 -9.39 -14.20 8.68
N GLU A 13 -8.97 -13.03 9.19
CA GLU A 13 -9.23 -11.74 8.52
C GLU A 13 -8.29 -11.49 7.33
N ILE A 14 -7.04 -11.99 7.39
CA ILE A 14 -6.01 -11.69 6.38
C ILE A 14 -5.13 -12.93 6.15
N SER A 15 -5.04 -13.41 4.90
CA SER A 15 -4.08 -14.46 4.56
C SER A 15 -2.64 -13.95 4.62
N LYS A 16 -1.67 -14.86 4.90
CA LYS A 16 -0.24 -14.51 4.92
C LYS A 16 0.22 -13.82 3.64
N LYS A 17 -0.27 -14.28 2.51
CA LYS A 17 0.06 -13.71 1.21
C LYS A 17 -0.39 -12.26 1.10
N ILE A 18 -1.63 -11.95 1.50
CA ILE A 18 -2.17 -10.59 1.52
C ILE A 18 -1.42 -9.72 2.54
N TRP A 19 -1.07 -10.27 3.70
CA TRP A 19 -0.30 -9.58 4.72
C TRP A 19 1.07 -9.14 4.21
N ILE A 20 1.84 -10.07 3.62
CA ILE A 20 3.18 -9.75 3.07
C ILE A 20 3.07 -8.73 1.93
N ALA A 21 2.12 -8.92 1.02
CA ALA A 21 1.91 -7.99 -0.10
C ALA A 21 1.51 -6.59 0.36
N ALA A 22 0.67 -6.48 1.39
CA ALA A 22 0.30 -5.20 1.97
C ALA A 22 1.42 -4.55 2.78
N THR A 23 2.49 -5.28 3.08
CA THR A 23 3.63 -4.79 3.88
C THR A 23 4.91 -4.57 3.07
N LEU A 24 5.11 -5.32 1.98
CA LEU A 24 6.25 -5.19 1.06
C LEU A 24 5.73 -5.20 -0.39
N THR A 25 5.20 -4.07 -0.83
CA THR A 25 4.52 -3.96 -2.13
C THR A 25 5.44 -3.74 -3.31
N VAL A 26 6.66 -3.26 -3.07
CA VAL A 26 7.63 -2.97 -4.14
C VAL A 26 8.67 -4.09 -4.20
N PRO A 27 8.77 -4.85 -5.29
CA PRO A 27 9.80 -5.87 -5.46
C PRO A 27 11.20 -5.26 -5.35
N ILE A 28 12.13 -5.99 -4.74
CA ILE A 28 13.48 -5.47 -4.44
C ILE A 28 14.25 -5.08 -5.70
N ASP A 29 14.14 -5.86 -6.78
CA ASP A 29 14.76 -5.58 -8.07
C ASP A 29 14.25 -4.28 -8.68
N LYS A 30 12.96 -3.96 -8.53
CA LYS A 30 12.34 -2.72 -8.99
C LYS A 30 12.66 -1.54 -8.08
N SER A 31 12.75 -1.77 -6.77
CA SER A 31 13.05 -0.75 -5.76
C SER A 31 14.50 -0.27 -5.81
N THR A 32 15.44 -1.11 -6.25
CA THR A 32 16.88 -0.83 -6.26
C THR A 32 17.45 -0.51 -7.64
N VAL A 33 16.61 -0.39 -8.67
CA VAL A 33 17.03 -0.20 -10.06
C VAL A 33 17.97 1.01 -10.27
N TYR A 34 17.75 2.08 -9.50
CA TYR A 34 18.54 3.32 -9.60
C TYR A 34 19.79 3.36 -8.72
N ILE A 35 19.98 2.35 -7.86
CA ILE A 35 21.14 2.28 -6.96
C ILE A 35 22.33 1.70 -7.71
N LYS A 36 23.33 2.58 -7.95
CA LYS A 36 24.57 2.23 -8.68
C LYS A 36 25.66 1.64 -7.77
N ASP A 37 25.66 2.04 -6.50
CA ASP A 37 26.60 1.54 -5.49
C ASP A 37 26.24 0.12 -5.09
N ASN A 38 27.12 -0.84 -5.36
CA ASN A 38 26.89 -2.24 -5.06
C ASN A 38 26.78 -2.52 -3.57
N THR A 39 27.57 -1.84 -2.74
CA THR A 39 27.54 -2.00 -1.28
C THR A 39 26.20 -1.53 -0.72
N LEU A 40 25.73 -0.38 -1.18
CA LEU A 40 24.40 0.13 -0.81
C LEU A 40 23.29 -0.79 -1.32
N LYS A 41 23.43 -1.35 -2.53
CA LYS A 41 22.47 -2.28 -3.10
C LYS A 41 22.38 -3.59 -2.30
N GLU A 42 23.51 -4.15 -1.88
CA GLU A 42 23.56 -5.31 -0.97
C GLU A 42 22.86 -4.99 0.36
N SER A 43 23.15 -3.82 0.93
CA SER A 43 22.46 -3.35 2.14
C SER A 43 20.94 -3.25 1.96
N CYS A 44 20.47 -2.77 0.80
CA CYS A 44 19.03 -2.74 0.48
C CYS A 44 18.42 -4.14 0.44
N ILE A 45 19.10 -5.10 -0.15
CA ILE A 45 18.66 -6.50 -0.22
C ILE A 45 18.58 -7.09 1.20
N GLU A 46 19.58 -6.86 2.03
CA GLU A 46 19.57 -7.33 3.43
C GLU A 46 18.44 -6.71 4.23
N PHE A 47 18.23 -5.39 4.12
CA PHE A 47 17.12 -4.73 4.82
C PHE A 47 15.76 -5.21 4.33
N TYR A 48 15.60 -5.42 3.03
CA TYR A 48 14.36 -6.00 2.47
C TYR A 48 14.10 -7.41 3.01
N ASN A 49 15.13 -8.26 3.04
CA ASN A 49 15.02 -9.62 3.55
C ASN A 49 14.71 -9.64 5.05
N PHE A 50 15.35 -8.76 5.84
CA PHE A 50 15.00 -8.55 7.24
C PHE A 50 13.53 -8.18 7.42
N LYS A 51 13.03 -7.21 6.64
CA LYS A 51 11.63 -6.80 6.70
C LYS A 51 10.67 -7.92 6.30
N TYR A 52 11.04 -8.69 5.28
CA TYR A 52 10.27 -9.86 4.87
C TYR A 52 10.19 -10.93 5.97
N ALA A 53 11.32 -11.24 6.60
CA ALA A 53 11.39 -12.19 7.71
C ALA A 53 10.60 -11.69 8.91
N LEU A 54 10.78 -10.42 9.29
CA LEU A 54 10.05 -9.78 10.39
C LEU A 54 8.53 -9.82 10.17
N TYR A 55 8.07 -9.43 8.98
CA TYR A 55 6.63 -9.42 8.69
C TYR A 55 6.05 -10.83 8.57
N SER A 56 6.83 -11.80 8.09
CA SER A 56 6.43 -13.20 8.06
C SER A 56 6.25 -13.76 9.48
N ASP A 57 7.21 -13.48 10.36
CA ASP A 57 7.13 -13.93 11.76
C ASP A 57 6.03 -13.21 12.55
N MET A 58 5.80 -11.92 12.29
CA MET A 58 4.66 -11.17 12.84
C MET A 58 3.31 -11.78 12.46
N TYR A 59 3.19 -12.30 11.25
CA TYR A 59 1.97 -13.00 10.81
C TYR A 59 1.80 -14.35 11.50
N GLU A 60 2.88 -15.12 11.61
CA GLU A 60 2.86 -16.45 12.23
C GLU A 60 2.68 -16.38 13.75
N ASN A 61 3.28 -15.39 14.39
CA ASN A 61 3.38 -15.24 15.84
C ASN A 61 2.94 -13.83 16.30
N PRO A 62 1.71 -13.37 15.98
CA PRO A 62 1.29 -12.00 16.27
C PRO A 62 1.36 -11.63 17.74
N ASP A 63 1.15 -12.59 18.65
CA ASP A 63 1.20 -12.34 20.11
C ASP A 63 2.58 -11.98 20.61
N VAL A 64 3.64 -12.59 20.03
CA VAL A 64 5.04 -12.26 20.38
C VAL A 64 5.33 -10.79 20.11
N TYR A 65 4.68 -10.23 19.09
CA TYR A 65 4.82 -8.84 18.69
C TYR A 65 3.73 -7.92 19.27
N GLY A 66 2.86 -8.46 20.12
CA GLY A 66 1.73 -7.74 20.69
C GLY A 66 0.76 -7.18 19.63
N LEU A 67 0.61 -7.90 18.50
CA LEU A 67 -0.25 -7.48 17.40
C LEU A 67 -1.68 -7.96 17.62
N THR A 68 -2.61 -7.02 17.74
CA THR A 68 -4.07 -7.24 17.77
C THR A 68 -4.76 -6.68 16.53
N SER A 69 -4.03 -5.90 15.73
CA SER A 69 -4.53 -5.32 14.48
C SER A 69 -3.39 -5.07 13.48
N PHE A 70 -3.74 -5.02 12.20
CA PHE A 70 -2.81 -4.69 11.10
C PHE A 70 -2.10 -3.34 11.30
N LEU A 71 -2.75 -2.36 11.94
CA LEU A 71 -2.20 -1.01 12.10
C LEU A 71 -0.98 -0.95 13.02
N GLN A 72 -0.82 -1.92 13.91
CA GLN A 72 0.28 -1.94 14.89
C GLN A 72 1.66 -2.19 14.26
N ILE A 73 1.73 -2.67 13.02
CA ILE A 73 2.99 -2.75 12.27
C ILE A 73 3.64 -1.36 12.09
N ASN A 74 2.82 -0.30 12.10
CA ASN A 74 3.32 1.07 12.01
C ASN A 74 4.16 1.46 13.23
N ASP A 75 3.88 0.90 14.40
CA ASP A 75 4.65 1.17 15.61
C ASP A 75 6.09 0.65 15.46
N TYR A 76 6.26 -0.57 14.89
CA TYR A 76 7.58 -1.13 14.59
C TYR A 76 8.34 -0.30 13.55
N ASN A 77 7.66 0.15 12.50
CA ASN A 77 8.28 1.03 11.50
C ASN A 77 8.67 2.39 12.12
N SER A 78 7.82 2.95 12.97
CA SER A 78 8.12 4.20 13.68
C SER A 78 9.29 4.05 14.64
N LEU A 79 9.36 2.94 15.39
CA LEU A 79 10.49 2.64 16.25
C LEU A 79 11.80 2.54 15.46
N LEU A 80 11.82 1.73 14.39
CA LEU A 80 13.02 1.58 13.55
C LEU A 80 13.47 2.91 12.93
N ILE A 81 12.53 3.73 12.43
CA ILE A 81 12.83 5.06 11.90
C ILE A 81 13.45 5.95 12.97
N CYS A 82 12.91 5.95 14.20
CA CYS A 82 13.45 6.75 15.30
C CYS A 82 14.87 6.31 15.69
N LEU A 83 15.13 5.00 15.79
CA LEU A 83 16.46 4.44 16.07
C LEU A 83 17.47 4.84 14.99
N LEU A 84 17.12 4.64 13.72
CA LEU A 84 18.00 4.95 12.59
C LEU A 84 18.31 6.44 12.47
N ARG A 85 17.38 7.32 12.80
CA ARG A 85 17.58 8.78 12.76
C ARG A 85 18.39 9.30 13.93
N SER A 86 18.28 8.67 15.09
CA SER A 86 19.03 9.04 16.29
C SER A 86 20.42 8.43 16.38
N GLY A 87 20.70 7.37 15.60
CA GLY A 87 21.95 6.64 15.64
C GLY A 87 22.97 7.04 14.55
N SER A 88 24.20 6.57 14.72
CA SER A 88 25.26 6.50 13.71
C SER A 88 25.58 5.04 13.42
N ILE A 89 26.23 4.77 12.29
CA ILE A 89 26.67 3.41 11.93
C ILE A 89 28.18 3.35 12.05
N ASP A 90 28.67 2.37 12.78
CA ASP A 90 30.09 2.05 12.89
C ASP A 90 30.24 0.53 12.91
N ASN A 91 31.15 -0.02 12.08
CA ASN A 91 31.43 -1.47 11.98
C ASN A 91 30.15 -2.33 11.88
N ASP A 92 29.25 -1.99 10.98
CA ASP A 92 27.94 -2.67 10.77
C ASP A 92 27.01 -2.64 12.00
N GLN A 93 27.30 -1.83 13.00
CA GLN A 93 26.45 -1.61 14.17
C GLN A 93 25.78 -0.24 14.11
N LEU A 94 24.53 -0.18 14.52
CA LEU A 94 23.81 1.06 14.74
C LEU A 94 24.01 1.48 16.20
N ILE A 95 24.68 2.61 16.40
CA ILE A 95 24.97 3.22 17.69
C ILE A 95 23.97 4.34 17.92
N VAL A 96 23.07 4.17 18.87
CA VAL A 96 21.93 5.07 19.12
C VAL A 96 22.16 5.84 20.41
N ASP A 97 22.21 7.17 20.32
CA ASP A 97 22.16 8.05 21.48
C ASP A 97 20.74 8.08 22.07
N VAL A 98 20.59 7.64 23.32
CA VAL A 98 19.31 7.52 24.03
C VAL A 98 18.63 8.89 24.20
N ARG A 99 19.39 9.98 24.43
CA ARG A 99 18.82 11.33 24.57
C ARG A 99 18.22 11.77 23.24
N LYS A 100 18.97 11.66 22.16
CA LYS A 100 18.53 11.98 20.81
C LYS A 100 17.34 11.11 20.36
N PHE A 101 17.39 9.81 20.69
CA PHE A 101 16.27 8.91 20.45
C PHE A 101 14.99 9.38 21.16
N ASN A 102 15.08 9.72 22.44
CA ASN A 102 13.95 10.22 23.21
C ASN A 102 13.38 11.53 22.65
N GLU A 103 14.24 12.43 22.16
CA GLU A 103 13.82 13.67 21.49
C GLU A 103 13.05 13.40 20.20
N ILE A 104 13.52 12.47 19.37
CA ILE A 104 12.90 12.12 18.10
C ILE A 104 11.60 11.32 18.30
N ASN A 105 11.63 10.41 19.30
CA ASN A 105 10.49 9.53 19.58
C ASN A 105 9.30 10.25 20.25
N ARG A 106 9.45 11.46 20.75
CA ARG A 106 8.41 12.25 21.48
C ARG A 106 6.97 11.75 21.23
N ASN A 107 6.50 10.78 22.04
CA ASN A 107 5.15 10.19 22.01
C ASN A 107 4.78 9.34 20.75
N ARG A 108 5.72 8.99 19.87
CA ARG A 108 5.43 8.14 18.71
C ARG A 108 5.22 6.68 19.10
N VAL A 109 6.08 6.18 20.00
CA VAL A 109 5.99 4.83 20.54
C VAL A 109 6.03 4.91 22.06
N TRP A 110 5.11 4.23 22.73
CA TRP A 110 5.03 4.22 24.22
C TRP A 110 6.22 3.47 24.82
N ARG A 111 6.89 4.11 25.80
CA ARG A 111 8.18 3.60 26.37
C ARG A 111 8.17 2.14 26.83
N PRO A 112 7.21 1.66 27.64
CA PRO A 112 7.20 0.25 28.07
C PRO A 112 7.14 -0.74 26.90
N ARG A 113 6.50 -0.35 25.80
CA ARG A 113 6.39 -1.18 24.61
C ARG A 113 7.70 -1.23 23.80
N ILE A 114 8.58 -0.23 23.94
CA ILE A 114 9.84 -0.19 23.20
C ILE A 114 10.73 -1.37 23.57
N GLU A 115 10.88 -1.69 24.86
CA GLU A 115 11.69 -2.81 25.33
C GLU A 115 11.15 -4.14 24.81
N GLU A 116 9.82 -4.35 24.88
CA GLU A 116 9.16 -5.54 24.35
C GLU A 116 9.39 -5.66 22.83
N MET A 117 9.27 -4.56 22.11
CA MET A 117 9.49 -4.52 20.66
C MET A 117 10.95 -4.82 20.30
N LEU A 118 11.92 -4.24 20.99
CA LEU A 118 13.35 -4.52 20.77
C LEU A 118 13.65 -6.00 21.04
N LYS A 119 13.14 -6.55 22.14
CA LYS A 119 13.26 -7.98 22.48
C LYS A 119 12.64 -8.88 21.41
N SER A 120 11.50 -8.51 20.84
CA SER A 120 10.89 -9.30 19.79
C SER A 120 11.70 -9.33 18.49
N LEU A 121 12.52 -8.30 18.22
CA LEU A 121 13.43 -8.26 17.07
C LEU A 121 14.60 -9.25 17.19
N GLU A 122 14.94 -9.73 18.41
CA GLU A 122 15.97 -10.75 18.63
C GLU A 122 15.65 -12.05 17.85
N ARG A 123 14.39 -12.35 17.64
CA ARG A 123 13.94 -13.49 16.81
C ARG A 123 14.41 -13.39 15.37
N GLN A 124 14.64 -12.18 14.89
CA GLN A 124 15.18 -11.89 13.55
C GLN A 124 16.70 -11.69 13.56
N GLY A 125 17.39 -12.11 14.64
CA GLY A 125 18.84 -12.00 14.77
C GLY A 125 19.34 -10.58 15.07
N VAL A 126 18.44 -9.67 15.47
CA VAL A 126 18.81 -8.32 15.93
C VAL A 126 19.18 -8.40 17.41
N ILE A 127 20.36 -7.91 17.76
CA ILE A 127 20.86 -7.87 19.12
C ILE A 127 20.92 -6.42 19.57
N CYS A 128 20.28 -6.13 20.71
CA CYS A 128 20.27 -4.81 21.33
C CYS A 128 20.99 -4.90 22.69
N ALA A 129 21.98 -4.02 22.91
CA ALA A 129 22.67 -3.87 24.19
C ALA A 129 22.64 -2.38 24.57
N GLU A 130 22.24 -2.07 25.79
CA GLU A 130 22.31 -0.71 26.33
C GLU A 130 23.48 -0.57 27.28
N ASN A 131 24.31 0.47 27.09
CA ASN A 131 25.40 0.82 27.95
C ASN A 131 25.59 2.34 27.98
N ASP A 132 25.66 2.93 29.17
CA ASP A 132 26.01 4.34 29.40
C ASP A 132 25.22 5.37 28.55
N GLY A 133 23.92 5.13 28.35
CA GLY A 133 23.05 6.01 27.57
C GLY A 133 23.17 5.85 26.05
N VAL A 134 23.78 4.75 25.61
CA VAL A 134 23.90 4.36 24.21
C VAL A 134 23.27 2.97 24.02
N ILE A 135 22.47 2.82 22.99
CA ILE A 135 21.96 1.51 22.55
C ILE A 135 22.78 1.06 21.34
N LEU A 136 23.44 -0.10 21.47
CA LEU A 136 24.16 -0.76 20.39
C LEU A 136 23.23 -1.78 19.74
N ILE A 137 22.99 -1.66 18.45
CA ILE A 137 22.13 -2.56 17.71
C ILE A 137 22.94 -3.20 16.57
N SER A 138 22.96 -4.51 16.54
CA SER A 138 23.61 -5.29 15.48
C SER A 138 22.67 -6.35 14.94
N SER A 139 22.98 -6.91 13.76
CA SER A 139 22.26 -8.06 13.23
C SER A 139 23.24 -9.12 12.77
N LYS A 140 23.06 -10.35 13.25
CA LYS A 140 23.86 -11.51 12.81
C LYS A 140 23.45 -12.01 11.42
N LEU A 141 22.16 -11.90 11.09
CA LEU A 141 21.60 -12.42 9.84
C LEU A 141 21.69 -11.40 8.71
N TYR A 142 21.65 -10.10 9.04
CA TYR A 142 21.59 -8.98 8.10
C TYR A 142 22.56 -7.86 8.52
N PRO A 143 23.88 -8.10 8.54
CA PRO A 143 24.84 -7.16 9.14
C PRO A 143 24.85 -5.80 8.46
N LYS A 144 24.72 -5.75 7.14
CA LYS A 144 24.77 -4.50 6.37
C LYS A 144 23.44 -3.74 6.32
N MET A 145 22.33 -4.27 6.85
CA MET A 145 21.00 -3.72 6.65
C MET A 145 20.83 -2.27 7.10
N PHE A 146 21.62 -1.83 8.10
CA PHE A 146 21.47 -0.50 8.69
C PHE A 146 21.87 0.64 7.76
N TYR A 147 22.79 0.43 6.80
CA TYR A 147 23.23 1.46 5.87
C TYR A 147 22.07 1.96 5.02
N SER A 148 21.40 1.06 4.29
CA SER A 148 20.26 1.42 3.44
C SER A 148 19.04 1.83 4.25
N ALA A 149 18.77 1.16 5.37
CA ALA A 149 17.68 1.51 6.26
C ALA A 149 17.81 2.96 6.77
N LYS A 150 19.02 3.38 7.14
CA LYS A 150 19.31 4.74 7.60
C LYS A 150 19.16 5.77 6.46
N GLU A 151 19.72 5.47 5.30
CA GLU A 151 19.59 6.35 4.15
C GLU A 151 18.11 6.50 3.73
N LEU A 152 17.34 5.41 3.73
CA LEU A 152 15.91 5.45 3.49
C LEU A 152 15.17 6.28 4.57
N ALA A 153 15.48 6.05 5.86
CA ALA A 153 14.88 6.79 6.97
C ALA A 153 15.14 8.31 6.89
N ARG A 154 16.31 8.73 6.36
CA ARG A 154 16.63 10.14 6.07
C ARG A 154 15.88 10.64 4.84
N ALA A 155 15.91 9.88 3.76
CA ALA A 155 15.31 10.27 2.50
C ALA A 155 13.82 10.54 2.60
N ILE A 156 13.10 9.73 3.37
CA ILE A 156 11.64 9.87 3.55
C ILE A 156 11.23 11.12 4.35
N GLU A 157 12.15 11.82 4.99
CA GLU A 157 11.83 13.07 5.71
C GLU A 157 11.26 14.16 4.81
N ARG A 158 11.67 14.19 3.53
CA ARG A 158 11.13 15.13 2.53
C ARG A 158 9.63 14.93 2.25
N TYR A 159 9.07 13.78 2.63
CA TYR A 159 7.66 13.45 2.43
C TYR A 159 6.77 13.72 3.67
N LYS A 160 7.29 14.39 4.71
CA LYS A 160 6.56 14.71 5.95
C LYS A 160 5.24 15.44 5.70
N ASN A 161 5.20 16.33 4.72
CA ASN A 161 4.03 17.15 4.42
C ASN A 161 2.96 16.41 3.58
N ASN A 162 3.20 15.14 3.22
CA ASN A 162 2.30 14.35 2.39
C ASN A 162 1.36 13.44 3.21
N GLY A 163 0.83 13.93 4.34
CA GLY A 163 -0.24 13.26 5.06
C GLY A 163 0.16 11.95 5.75
N GLY A 164 1.36 11.87 6.36
CA GLY A 164 1.78 10.68 7.12
C GLY A 164 2.27 9.51 6.24
N GLN A 165 2.56 9.76 4.97
CA GLN A 165 2.99 8.71 4.05
C GLN A 165 4.46 8.29 4.21
N GLN A 166 5.27 9.05 4.95
CA GLN A 166 6.69 8.74 5.11
C GLN A 166 6.94 7.33 5.68
N GLU A 167 6.16 6.90 6.68
CA GLU A 167 6.28 5.56 7.26
C GLU A 167 5.94 4.47 6.24
N LYS A 168 5.08 4.76 5.25
CA LYS A 168 4.73 3.81 4.19
C LYS A 168 5.89 3.56 3.24
N TYR A 169 6.66 4.59 2.86
CA TYR A 169 7.88 4.40 2.07
C TYR A 169 8.88 3.49 2.79
N PHE A 170 9.03 3.66 4.11
CA PHE A 170 9.89 2.83 4.93
C PHE A 170 9.31 1.41 5.09
N GLN A 171 8.01 1.30 5.35
CA GLN A 171 7.31 0.02 5.46
C GLN A 171 7.54 -0.85 4.23
N TYR A 172 7.41 -0.28 3.05
CA TYR A 172 7.47 -0.99 1.76
C TYR A 172 8.89 -1.14 1.19
N CYS A 173 9.91 -0.70 1.90
CA CYS A 173 11.29 -0.65 1.39
C CYS A 173 11.38 0.06 0.03
N GLU A 174 10.74 1.23 -0.10
CA GLU A 174 10.74 2.01 -1.32
C GLU A 174 12.07 2.76 -1.47
N PHE A 175 13.11 2.05 -1.87
CA PHE A 175 14.45 2.60 -1.99
C PHE A 175 14.60 3.66 -3.09
N ARG A 176 13.68 3.71 -4.06
CA ARG A 176 13.62 4.80 -5.05
C ARG A 176 13.43 6.17 -4.38
N ALA A 177 12.82 6.18 -3.18
CA ALA A 177 12.69 7.39 -2.37
C ALA A 177 14.04 7.99 -1.92
N MET A 178 15.14 7.26 -2.00
CA MET A 178 16.49 7.79 -1.74
C MET A 178 16.95 8.75 -2.85
N GLU A 179 16.40 8.65 -4.04
CA GLU A 179 16.67 9.61 -5.11
C GLU A 179 15.97 10.96 -4.86
N ASN A 180 16.72 12.05 -5.03
CA ASN A 180 16.21 13.40 -4.78
C ASN A 180 15.02 13.79 -5.67
N LYS A 181 14.91 13.20 -6.85
CA LYS A 181 13.87 13.49 -7.84
C LYS A 181 12.70 12.50 -7.83
N PHE A 182 12.75 11.47 -6.99
CA PHE A 182 11.68 10.47 -6.95
C PHE A 182 10.35 11.14 -6.60
N LYS A 183 9.38 10.98 -7.47
CA LYS A 183 7.99 11.40 -7.27
C LYS A 183 7.10 10.22 -7.61
N ARG A 184 6.22 9.89 -6.68
CA ARG A 184 5.21 8.90 -6.95
C ARG A 184 4.17 9.44 -7.93
N ASN A 185 4.03 8.76 -9.04
CA ASN A 185 3.06 9.03 -10.09
C ASN A 185 2.61 7.71 -10.74
N LEU A 186 1.87 7.77 -11.83
CA LEU A 186 1.41 6.57 -12.53
C LEU A 186 2.59 5.78 -13.12
N ASP A 187 3.62 6.44 -13.62
CA ASP A 187 4.82 5.78 -14.17
C ASP A 187 5.51 4.95 -13.11
N THR A 188 5.80 5.54 -11.95
CA THR A 188 6.49 4.86 -10.85
C THR A 188 5.65 3.73 -10.23
N LEU A 189 4.32 3.79 -10.31
CA LEU A 189 3.45 2.71 -9.91
C LEU A 189 3.53 1.54 -10.91
N ILE A 190 3.48 1.85 -12.19
CA ILE A 190 3.53 0.87 -13.29
C ILE A 190 4.88 0.14 -13.31
N GLU A 191 5.98 0.84 -13.04
CA GLU A 191 7.33 0.26 -12.98
C GLU A 191 7.48 -0.86 -11.94
N THR A 192 6.59 -0.93 -10.94
CA THR A 192 6.60 -2.02 -9.95
C THR A 192 5.95 -3.32 -10.45
N LEU A 193 5.28 -3.29 -11.59
CA LEU A 193 4.55 -4.43 -12.14
C LEU A 193 5.47 -5.37 -12.95
N SER A 194 5.14 -6.65 -12.96
CA SER A 194 5.75 -7.62 -13.88
C SER A 194 5.34 -7.36 -15.33
N ASP A 195 6.09 -7.92 -16.27
CA ASP A 195 5.90 -7.68 -17.70
C ASP A 195 4.48 -7.99 -18.19
N GLU A 196 3.86 -9.07 -17.70
CA GLU A 196 2.48 -9.43 -18.03
C GLU A 196 1.44 -8.37 -17.60
N ARG A 197 1.73 -7.64 -16.51
CA ARG A 197 0.84 -6.61 -15.95
C ARG A 197 1.18 -5.23 -16.51
N LEU A 198 2.34 -5.09 -17.09
CA LEU A 198 2.80 -3.84 -17.66
C LEU A 198 1.97 -3.45 -18.90
N ILE A 199 1.55 -4.41 -19.73
CA ILE A 199 0.75 -4.14 -20.93
C ILE A 199 -0.59 -3.48 -20.58
N PRO A 200 -1.46 -4.09 -19.74
CA PRO A 200 -2.73 -3.44 -19.35
C PRO A 200 -2.50 -2.12 -18.61
N ALA A 201 -1.49 -2.02 -17.76
CA ALA A 201 -1.19 -0.78 -17.06
C ALA A 201 -0.81 0.36 -18.00
N LYS A 202 0.02 0.10 -19.01
CA LYS A 202 0.39 1.09 -20.04
C LYS A 202 -0.80 1.50 -20.92
N ALA A 203 -1.70 0.57 -21.23
CA ALA A 203 -2.90 0.90 -21.98
C ALA A 203 -3.82 1.86 -21.20
N ILE A 204 -4.02 1.60 -19.91
CA ILE A 204 -4.78 2.50 -19.02
C ILE A 204 -4.07 3.86 -18.90
N GLN A 205 -2.75 3.86 -18.74
CA GLN A 205 -1.95 5.09 -18.66
C GLN A 205 -2.08 5.94 -19.93
N LYS A 206 -1.97 5.32 -21.10
CA LYS A 206 -2.13 6.00 -22.39
C LYS A 206 -3.52 6.63 -22.49
N PHE A 207 -4.57 5.87 -22.22
CA PHE A 207 -5.95 6.36 -22.23
C PHE A 207 -6.13 7.54 -21.25
N ALA A 208 -5.58 7.43 -20.04
CA ALA A 208 -5.66 8.49 -19.03
C ALA A 208 -4.98 9.79 -19.52
N ALA A 209 -3.81 9.68 -20.17
CA ALA A 209 -3.10 10.82 -20.72
C ALA A 209 -3.87 11.50 -21.87
N GLU A 210 -4.41 10.72 -22.81
CA GLU A 210 -5.17 11.20 -23.96
C GLU A 210 -6.47 11.91 -23.54
N ASN A 211 -7.05 11.52 -22.41
CA ASN A 211 -8.33 12.05 -21.89
C ASN A 211 -8.19 13.02 -20.72
N ASN A 212 -6.99 13.55 -20.44
CA ASN A 212 -6.75 14.48 -19.34
C ASN A 212 -7.17 13.96 -17.95
N ILE A 213 -7.11 12.65 -17.74
CA ILE A 213 -7.31 12.03 -16.45
C ILE A 213 -6.03 12.20 -15.63
N LYS A 214 -6.11 12.94 -14.51
CA LYS A 214 -4.94 13.35 -13.72
C LYS A 214 -4.83 12.57 -12.42
N PRO A 215 -3.63 12.06 -12.07
CA PRO A 215 -3.40 11.44 -10.78
C PRO A 215 -3.49 12.47 -9.64
N VAL A 216 -4.05 12.03 -8.51
CA VAL A 216 -4.17 12.84 -7.29
C VAL A 216 -3.23 12.29 -6.22
N THR A 217 -2.37 13.16 -5.70
CA THR A 217 -1.25 12.80 -4.82
C THR A 217 -1.62 12.42 -3.37
N ARG A 218 -2.90 12.25 -3.05
CA ARG A 218 -3.37 12.03 -1.66
C ARG A 218 -3.68 10.59 -1.34
N ILE A 219 -2.77 9.62 -1.58
CA ILE A 219 -3.26 8.25 -1.47
C ILE A 219 -2.29 7.30 -0.84
N TYR A 220 -2.88 6.23 -0.26
CA TYR A 220 -2.18 5.09 0.29
C TYR A 220 -1.14 4.58 -0.71
N TYR A 221 -0.05 4.07 -0.19
CA TYR A 221 1.18 3.85 -0.94
C TYR A 221 1.02 3.06 -2.26
N ASN A 222 0.15 2.09 -2.31
CA ASN A 222 -0.10 1.22 -3.46
C ASN A 222 -1.35 1.60 -4.27
N ASP A 223 -1.98 2.71 -3.91
CA ASP A 223 -3.17 3.22 -4.58
C ASP A 223 -2.87 4.52 -5.33
N LEU A 224 -3.39 4.68 -6.50
CA LEU A 224 -3.35 5.90 -7.27
C LEU A 224 -4.77 6.32 -7.67
N LEU A 225 -5.27 7.36 -7.04
CA LEU A 225 -6.54 7.98 -7.42
C LEU A 225 -6.32 8.86 -8.64
N CYS A 226 -7.20 8.74 -9.59
CA CYS A 226 -7.20 9.56 -10.78
C CYS A 226 -8.51 10.36 -10.85
N ASN A 227 -8.39 11.64 -11.16
CA ASN A 227 -9.51 12.54 -11.33
C ASN A 227 -9.66 12.99 -12.78
N TYR A 228 -10.92 13.14 -13.20
CA TYR A 228 -11.33 13.83 -14.42
C TYR A 228 -12.18 15.05 -14.04
N LYS A 229 -11.83 16.25 -14.53
CA LYS A 229 -12.52 17.50 -14.18
C LYS A 229 -12.75 17.66 -12.66
N SER A 230 -11.70 17.38 -11.86
CA SER A 230 -11.72 17.43 -10.38
C SER A 230 -12.61 16.39 -9.69
N ARG A 231 -13.25 15.48 -10.41
CA ARG A 231 -14.03 14.38 -9.86
C ARG A 231 -13.26 13.07 -9.94
N LYS A 232 -13.45 12.24 -8.93
CA LYS A 232 -12.86 10.91 -8.85
C LYS A 232 -13.42 10.03 -9.95
N ILE A 233 -12.56 9.50 -10.81
CA ILE A 233 -12.99 8.62 -11.91
C ILE A 233 -12.40 7.21 -11.79
N MET A 234 -11.18 7.07 -11.31
CA MET A 234 -10.49 5.79 -11.27
C MET A 234 -9.60 5.69 -10.04
N LEU A 235 -9.50 4.50 -9.47
CA LEU A 235 -8.50 4.12 -8.48
C LEU A 235 -7.72 2.92 -9.03
N LEU A 236 -6.44 3.08 -9.21
CA LEU A 236 -5.52 1.98 -9.53
C LEU A 236 -4.82 1.52 -8.26
N THR A 237 -4.79 0.21 -8.04
CA THR A 237 -4.13 -0.41 -6.88
C THR A 237 -3.21 -1.51 -7.35
N THR A 238 -1.97 -1.51 -6.87
CA THR A 238 -1.02 -2.60 -7.13
C THR A 238 -0.75 -3.39 -5.86
N HIS A 239 -0.98 -4.71 -5.93
CA HIS A 239 -0.65 -5.64 -4.86
C HIS A 239 -0.04 -6.91 -5.47
N GLU A 240 1.07 -7.38 -4.95
CA GLU A 240 1.70 -8.66 -5.38
C GLU A 240 1.84 -8.80 -6.91
N ASN A 241 2.28 -7.79 -7.60
CA ASN A 241 2.26 -7.74 -9.07
C ASN A 241 0.85 -7.80 -9.71
N MET A 242 -0.22 -7.68 -8.92
CA MET A 242 -1.57 -7.54 -9.47
C MET A 242 -1.89 -6.08 -9.69
N LEU A 243 -2.48 -5.77 -10.83
CA LEU A 243 -3.09 -4.48 -11.08
C LEU A 243 -4.59 -4.60 -10.90
N ASN A 244 -5.15 -3.80 -10.00
CA ASN A 244 -6.60 -3.68 -9.87
C ASN A 244 -7.04 -2.29 -10.34
N ALA A 245 -8.14 -2.21 -11.05
CA ALA A 245 -8.74 -0.95 -11.48
C ALA A 245 -10.18 -0.85 -10.94
N THR A 246 -10.44 0.20 -10.17
CA THR A 246 -11.80 0.55 -9.74
C THR A 246 -12.22 1.80 -10.48
N ILE A 247 -13.28 1.71 -11.29
CA ILE A 247 -13.84 2.81 -12.08
C ILE A 247 -15.11 3.28 -11.38
N TYR A 248 -15.24 4.58 -11.15
CA TYR A 248 -16.40 5.22 -10.53
C TYR A 248 -17.33 5.76 -11.64
N CYS A 249 -18.35 5.00 -12.03
CA CYS A 249 -19.19 5.29 -13.17
C CYS A 249 -20.67 5.51 -12.84
N GLY A 250 -21.02 5.59 -11.57
CA GLY A 250 -22.41 5.60 -11.12
C GLY A 250 -22.92 6.92 -10.53
N GLU A 251 -22.40 8.08 -10.93
CA GLU A 251 -22.86 9.37 -10.38
C GLU A 251 -24.37 9.64 -10.60
N LYS A 252 -24.95 9.10 -11.65
CA LYS A 252 -26.39 9.21 -11.97
C LYS A 252 -27.25 8.05 -11.42
N GLY A 253 -26.64 7.08 -10.76
CA GLY A 253 -27.34 5.90 -10.25
C GLY A 253 -27.23 4.66 -11.14
N TYR A 254 -27.68 3.53 -10.58
CA TYR A 254 -27.53 2.21 -11.20
C TYR A 254 -28.30 2.06 -12.50
N GLU A 255 -29.56 2.53 -12.55
CA GLU A 255 -30.41 2.46 -13.72
C GLU A 255 -29.81 3.23 -14.90
N SER A 256 -29.24 4.41 -14.63
CA SER A 256 -28.55 5.20 -15.65
C SER A 256 -27.30 4.48 -16.16
N LEU A 257 -26.51 3.87 -15.26
CA LEU A 257 -25.33 3.07 -15.65
C LEU A 257 -25.75 1.88 -16.54
N CYS A 258 -26.79 1.15 -16.17
CA CYS A 258 -27.29 0.05 -16.97
C CYS A 258 -27.79 0.52 -18.35
N GLY A 259 -28.52 1.63 -18.40
CA GLY A 259 -28.97 2.21 -19.66
C GLY A 259 -27.80 2.63 -20.57
N GLU A 260 -26.77 3.25 -20.04
CA GLU A 260 -25.56 3.58 -20.81
C GLU A 260 -24.82 2.33 -21.31
N VAL A 261 -24.75 1.28 -20.48
CA VAL A 261 -24.18 -0.01 -20.90
C VAL A 261 -25.01 -0.64 -22.00
N ASP A 262 -26.36 -0.69 -21.86
CA ASP A 262 -27.25 -1.26 -22.87
C ASP A 262 -27.17 -0.50 -24.21
N ASN A 263 -27.02 0.82 -24.17
CA ASN A 263 -26.85 1.65 -25.38
C ASN A 263 -25.56 1.40 -26.14
N ARG A 264 -24.49 0.94 -25.44
CA ARG A 264 -23.16 0.73 -26.01
C ARG A 264 -22.85 -0.73 -26.34
N ASP A 265 -23.65 -1.67 -25.84
CA ASP A 265 -23.37 -3.10 -25.89
C ASP A 265 -24.47 -3.88 -26.60
N ASN A 266 -24.34 -3.99 -27.92
CA ASN A 266 -25.23 -4.80 -28.74
C ASN A 266 -25.10 -6.31 -28.51
N SER A 267 -23.99 -6.76 -27.88
CA SER A 267 -23.69 -8.19 -27.64
C SER A 267 -24.14 -8.69 -26.27
N GLY A 268 -24.39 -7.80 -25.33
CA GLY A 268 -24.65 -8.10 -23.93
C GLY A 268 -23.40 -8.50 -23.13
N GLU A 269 -22.20 -8.45 -23.73
CA GLU A 269 -20.97 -8.84 -23.06
C GLU A 269 -20.52 -7.81 -22.04
N LEU A 270 -20.62 -6.51 -22.34
CA LEU A 270 -20.28 -5.44 -21.42
C LEU A 270 -21.17 -5.49 -20.18
N LYS A 271 -22.46 -5.79 -20.35
CA LYS A 271 -23.41 -5.96 -19.23
C LYS A 271 -23.07 -7.14 -18.35
N LYS A 272 -22.68 -8.29 -18.92
CA LYS A 272 -22.20 -9.45 -18.17
C LYS A 272 -20.92 -9.10 -17.40
N TYR A 273 -20.02 -8.37 -18.06
CA TYR A 273 -18.78 -7.91 -17.46
C TYR A 273 -19.02 -6.92 -16.30
N LEU A 274 -19.98 -6.00 -16.47
CA LEU A 274 -20.44 -5.09 -15.41
C LEU A 274 -20.90 -5.88 -14.19
N PHE A 275 -21.83 -6.81 -14.34
CA PHE A 275 -22.38 -7.57 -13.20
C PHE A 275 -21.34 -8.40 -12.47
N LYS A 276 -20.37 -8.97 -13.19
CA LYS A 276 -19.24 -9.70 -12.61
C LYS A 276 -18.36 -8.82 -11.74
N ASN A 277 -18.18 -7.55 -12.08
CA ASN A 277 -17.20 -6.64 -11.50
C ASN A 277 -17.82 -5.49 -10.69
N LEU A 278 -19.14 -5.49 -10.47
CA LEU A 278 -19.79 -4.52 -9.58
C LEU A 278 -19.24 -4.64 -8.16
N SER A 279 -18.89 -3.48 -7.59
CA SER A 279 -18.40 -3.42 -6.22
C SER A 279 -19.55 -3.54 -5.23
N ARG A 280 -19.68 -4.72 -4.61
CA ARG A 280 -20.65 -4.94 -3.52
C ARG A 280 -20.23 -4.15 -2.28
N CYS A 281 -21.19 -3.55 -1.60
CA CYS A 281 -20.91 -2.90 -0.32
C CYS A 281 -20.72 -3.97 0.78
N THR A 282 -19.49 -4.18 1.21
CA THR A 282 -19.13 -5.07 2.33
C THR A 282 -19.09 -4.31 3.65
N SER A 283 -20.11 -3.49 3.95
CA SER A 283 -20.23 -2.69 5.17
C SER A 283 -18.91 -2.08 5.68
N CYS A 284 -18.75 -0.78 5.47
CA CYS A 284 -17.71 -0.01 6.18
C CYS A 284 -17.96 -0.15 7.68
N ASN A 285 -17.36 -1.14 8.31
CA ASN A 285 -17.41 -1.46 9.74
C ASN A 285 -18.53 -0.74 10.51
N GLY A 286 -19.66 -1.35 10.59
CA GLY A 286 -20.87 -1.19 11.38
C GLY A 286 -21.18 0.01 12.28
N ALA A 287 -20.34 1.01 12.35
CA ALA A 287 -20.38 2.03 13.39
C ALA A 287 -20.92 3.40 12.95
N LYS A 288 -21.27 3.65 11.69
CA LYS A 288 -21.76 4.96 11.27
C LYS A 288 -23.11 4.89 10.58
N LYS A 289 -24.05 5.71 11.09
CA LYS A 289 -25.44 5.86 10.64
C LYS A 289 -25.63 6.29 9.17
N ASN A 290 -24.57 6.69 8.47
CA ASN A 290 -24.61 7.07 7.05
C ASN A 290 -23.98 5.97 6.20
N ARG A 291 -24.77 4.93 5.88
CA ARG A 291 -24.39 3.93 4.88
C ARG A 291 -24.39 4.62 3.50
N CYS A 292 -23.23 4.65 2.85
CA CYS A 292 -23.11 5.17 1.48
C CYS A 292 -23.60 4.19 0.41
N GLY A 293 -23.88 2.93 0.75
CA GLY A 293 -24.40 1.92 -0.16
C GLY A 293 -25.91 1.97 -0.29
N HIS A 294 -26.40 1.77 -1.52
CA HIS A 294 -27.80 1.65 -1.85
C HIS A 294 -28.12 0.23 -2.31
N TYR A 295 -29.36 -0.24 -2.06
CA TYR A 295 -29.84 -1.51 -2.57
C TYR A 295 -30.38 -1.35 -3.98
N TYR A 296 -29.93 -2.23 -4.87
CA TYR A 296 -30.36 -2.30 -6.25
C TYR A 296 -30.80 -3.73 -6.58
N ASP A 297 -31.76 -3.87 -7.47
CA ASP A 297 -32.13 -5.16 -8.05
C ASP A 297 -31.18 -5.47 -9.20
N VAL A 298 -30.39 -6.52 -9.05
CA VAL A 298 -29.42 -6.97 -10.04
C VAL A 298 -29.75 -8.41 -10.41
N GLY A 299 -30.47 -8.58 -11.53
CA GLY A 299 -30.87 -9.90 -12.01
C GLY A 299 -31.83 -10.65 -11.10
N GLY A 300 -32.72 -9.93 -10.38
CA GLY A 300 -33.68 -10.48 -9.43
C GLY A 300 -33.15 -10.65 -8.01
N GLU A 301 -31.88 -10.29 -7.75
CA GLU A 301 -31.26 -10.30 -6.43
C GLU A 301 -31.06 -8.87 -5.91
N LYS A 302 -31.52 -8.55 -4.69
CA LYS A 302 -31.24 -7.25 -4.05
C LYS A 302 -29.82 -7.20 -3.52
N ILE A 303 -28.96 -6.45 -4.23
CA ILE A 303 -27.56 -6.28 -3.89
C ILE A 303 -27.30 -4.86 -3.42
N MET A 304 -26.60 -4.71 -2.29
CA MET A 304 -26.13 -3.40 -1.85
C MET A 304 -24.80 -3.08 -2.56
N LEU A 305 -24.80 -1.99 -3.35
CA LEU A 305 -23.64 -1.49 -4.06
C LEU A 305 -23.07 -0.27 -3.32
N CYS A 306 -21.74 -0.23 -3.17
CA CYS A 306 -21.03 0.87 -2.54
C CYS A 306 -20.41 1.75 -3.61
N PRO A 307 -20.53 3.08 -3.50
CA PRO A 307 -20.76 4.04 -4.57
C PRO A 307 -20.49 3.42 -5.91
N LEU A 308 -21.41 3.48 -6.81
CA LEU A 308 -21.46 2.69 -8.06
C LEU A 308 -20.14 2.67 -8.80
N SER A 309 -19.41 1.59 -8.58
CA SER A 309 -18.08 1.38 -9.14
C SER A 309 -17.93 -0.04 -9.66
N VAL A 310 -17.13 -0.16 -10.70
CA VAL A 310 -16.72 -1.43 -11.30
C VAL A 310 -15.28 -1.69 -10.87
N THR A 311 -15.04 -2.82 -10.20
CA THR A 311 -13.69 -3.20 -9.74
C THR A 311 -13.20 -4.42 -10.49
N VAL A 312 -12.27 -4.20 -11.40
CA VAL A 312 -11.56 -5.27 -12.12
C VAL A 312 -10.33 -5.67 -11.31
N LYS A 313 -10.36 -6.88 -10.77
CA LYS A 313 -9.23 -7.43 -10.01
C LYS A 313 -8.27 -8.15 -10.93
N ASN A 314 -6.96 -7.96 -10.69
CA ASN A 314 -5.90 -8.62 -11.43
C ASN A 314 -6.06 -8.42 -12.94
N CYS A 315 -6.14 -7.15 -13.36
CA CYS A 315 -6.38 -6.74 -14.74
C CYS A 315 -5.47 -7.46 -15.74
N LYS A 316 -6.08 -8.03 -16.76
CA LYS A 316 -5.42 -8.68 -17.91
C LYS A 316 -5.60 -7.80 -19.14
N ASN A 317 -4.86 -8.13 -20.19
CA ASN A 317 -4.97 -7.42 -21.47
C ASN A 317 -6.40 -7.52 -22.06
N SER A 318 -7.08 -8.66 -21.87
CA SER A 318 -8.48 -8.85 -22.28
C SER A 318 -9.50 -7.96 -21.56
N ASP A 319 -9.15 -7.41 -20.41
CA ASP A 319 -10.04 -6.54 -19.63
C ASP A 319 -10.01 -5.07 -20.12
N ILE A 320 -8.95 -4.69 -20.86
CA ILE A 320 -8.72 -3.30 -21.26
C ILE A 320 -9.85 -2.70 -22.07
N PRO A 321 -10.45 -3.36 -23.09
CA PRO A 321 -11.57 -2.78 -23.81
C PRO A 321 -12.75 -2.41 -22.91
N HIS A 322 -13.08 -3.28 -21.95
CA HIS A 322 -14.18 -3.03 -21.01
C HIS A 322 -13.81 -1.91 -20.01
N ILE A 323 -12.58 -1.88 -19.50
CA ILE A 323 -12.11 -0.81 -18.60
C ILE A 323 -12.22 0.54 -19.29
N ILE A 324 -11.80 0.65 -20.55
CA ILE A 324 -11.88 1.87 -21.35
C ILE A 324 -13.34 2.28 -21.53
N GLN A 325 -14.24 1.36 -21.90
CA GLN A 325 -15.67 1.65 -22.04
C GLN A 325 -16.30 2.18 -20.74
N PHE A 326 -15.93 1.62 -19.58
CA PHE A 326 -16.41 2.14 -18.29
C PHE A 326 -15.81 3.51 -17.95
N LEU A 327 -14.57 3.79 -18.33
CA LEU A 327 -13.99 5.13 -18.18
C LEU A 327 -14.70 6.15 -19.07
N ASP A 328 -15.07 5.79 -20.30
CA ASP A 328 -15.87 6.64 -21.19
C ASP A 328 -17.25 6.93 -20.60
N ILE A 329 -17.96 5.92 -20.10
CA ILE A 329 -19.24 6.09 -19.40
C ILE A 329 -19.11 7.03 -18.21
N ALA A 330 -18.04 6.85 -17.43
CA ALA A 330 -17.78 7.69 -16.25
C ALA A 330 -17.49 9.14 -16.64
N MET A 331 -16.72 9.37 -17.70
CA MET A 331 -16.45 10.73 -18.21
C MET A 331 -17.71 11.41 -18.74
N ASP A 332 -18.56 10.70 -19.49
CA ASP A 332 -19.83 11.22 -20.00
C ASP A 332 -20.80 11.54 -18.87
N SER A 333 -20.87 10.69 -17.85
CA SER A 333 -21.64 10.96 -16.64
C SER A 333 -21.20 12.25 -15.94
N ILE A 334 -19.87 12.48 -15.83
CA ILE A 334 -19.32 13.71 -15.26
C ILE A 334 -19.62 14.91 -16.14
N ASN A 335 -19.45 14.79 -17.46
CA ASN A 335 -19.73 15.86 -18.41
C ASN A 335 -21.18 16.33 -18.34
N SER A 336 -22.13 15.40 -18.23
CA SER A 336 -23.56 15.71 -18.19
C SER A 336 -24.07 16.34 -16.88
N ILE A 337 -23.25 16.38 -15.84
CA ILE A 337 -23.59 17.05 -14.57
C ILE A 337 -23.05 18.49 -14.53
N ILE A 338 -22.05 18.81 -15.35
CA ILE A 338 -21.39 20.12 -15.37
C ILE A 338 -22.14 21.12 -16.28
N PHE A 339 -23.04 20.63 -17.09
CA PHE A 339 -23.95 21.43 -17.94
C PHE A 339 -25.36 21.44 -17.38
#